data_f5c42d178872b47a519edd9659743460
#
_entry.id   f5c42d178872b47a519edd9659743460
#
_cell.length_a   1.000
_cell.length_b   1.000
_cell.length_c   1.000
_cell.angle_alpha   90.00
_cell.angle_beta   90.00
_cell.angle_gamma   90.00
#
_symmetry.space_group_name_H-M   'P 1'
#
loop_
_entity.id
_entity.type
_entity.pdbx_description
1 polymer ?
#
loop_
_entity_poly.entity_id
_entity_poly.type
_entity_poly.pdbx_seq_one_letter_code
_entity_poly.pdbx_strand_id
1 'polypeptide(L)' 'MDWKDLEKMTVLKLREEALKYPQIKGVHGKHKEELMEEIANALHIEKPQSEVKVAHR' A
#
# COMPACT_ATOMS: atom_id res chain seq x y z
N MET A 1 -2.84 11.77 2.97
CA MET A 1 -2.84 10.83 1.84
C MET A 1 -3.77 9.66 2.15
N ASP A 2 -4.60 9.31 1.21
CA ASP A 2 -5.56 8.24 1.36
C ASP A 2 -5.19 7.05 0.50
N TRP A 3 -5.88 5.95 0.74
CA TRP A 3 -5.68 4.76 -0.08
C TRP A 3 -5.89 5.05 -1.57
N LYS A 4 -6.88 5.88 -1.87
CA LYS A 4 -7.15 6.22 -3.27
C LYS A 4 -6.00 6.98 -3.90
N ASP A 5 -5.32 7.79 -3.11
CA ASP A 5 -4.13 8.48 -3.62
C ASP A 5 -3.06 7.48 -4.01
N LEU A 6 -2.91 6.44 -3.20
CA LEU A 6 -1.95 5.40 -3.52
C LEU A 6 -2.33 4.67 -4.80
N GLU A 7 -3.63 4.45 -4.98
CA GLU A 7 -4.09 3.74 -6.18
C GLU A 7 -3.79 4.52 -7.45
N LYS A 8 -3.77 5.84 -7.35
CA LYS A 8 -3.51 6.68 -8.51
C LYS A 8 -2.03 6.78 -8.85
N MET A 9 -1.17 6.37 -7.92
CA MET A 9 0.25 6.48 -8.13
C MET A 9 0.77 5.33 -8.98
N THR A 10 1.80 5.63 -9.76
CA THR A 10 2.47 4.57 -10.51
C THR A 10 3.31 3.73 -9.58
N VAL A 11 3.69 2.54 -10.05
CA VAL A 11 4.57 1.68 -9.29
C VAL A 11 5.86 2.39 -8.95
N LEU A 12 6.40 3.13 -9.91
CA LEU A 12 7.64 3.85 -9.70
C LEU A 12 7.49 4.87 -8.56
N LYS A 13 6.38 5.59 -8.57
CA LYS A 13 6.13 6.58 -7.54
C LYS A 13 5.96 5.92 -6.18
N LEU A 14 5.26 4.80 -6.16
CA LEU A 14 5.07 4.06 -4.91
C LEU A 14 6.39 3.58 -4.34
N ARG A 15 7.30 3.13 -5.21
CA ARG A 15 8.62 2.72 -4.75
C ARG A 15 9.36 3.88 -4.12
N GLU A 16 9.29 5.05 -4.74
CA GLU A 16 9.95 6.22 -4.20
C GLU A 16 9.39 6.57 -2.83
N GLU A 17 8.08 6.49 -2.69
CA GLU A 17 7.47 6.77 -1.40
C GLU A 17 7.88 5.73 -0.37
N ALA A 18 7.86 4.47 -0.76
CA ALA A 18 8.22 3.40 0.16
C ALA A 18 9.66 3.52 0.65
N LEU A 19 10.54 3.99 -0.19
CA LEU A 19 11.94 4.14 0.19
C LEU A 19 12.13 5.18 1.29
N LYS A 20 11.16 6.07 1.47
CA LYS A 20 11.23 7.05 2.54
C LYS A 20 10.97 6.45 3.91
N TYR A 21 10.43 5.24 3.94
CA TYR A 21 10.06 4.60 5.20
C TYR A 21 10.99 3.42 5.45
N PRO A 22 11.91 3.54 6.42
CA PRO A 22 12.91 2.49 6.64
C PRO A 22 12.31 1.17 7.09
N GLN A 23 11.11 1.19 7.64
CA GLN A 23 10.48 -0.05 8.05
C GLN A 23 9.98 -0.89 6.89
N ILE A 24 9.87 -0.30 5.71
CA ILE A 24 9.45 -1.03 4.52
C ILE A 24 10.69 -1.61 3.85
N LYS A 25 10.70 -2.93 3.71
CA LYS A 25 11.85 -3.62 3.14
C LYS A 25 11.43 -4.37 1.90
N GLY A 26 12.42 -4.66 1.06
CA GLY A 26 12.15 -5.41 -0.16
C GLY A 26 11.31 -4.65 -1.16
N VAL A 27 11.46 -3.33 -1.19
CA VAL A 27 10.64 -2.47 -2.04
C VAL A 27 10.72 -2.91 -3.50
N HIS A 28 11.91 -3.24 -3.96
CA HIS A 28 12.08 -3.56 -5.38
C HIS A 28 11.45 -4.89 -5.77
N GLY A 29 11.21 -5.74 -4.80
CA GLY A 29 10.59 -7.02 -5.09
C GLY A 29 9.09 -7.04 -4.87
N LYS A 30 8.50 -5.91 -4.55
CA LYS A 30 7.08 -5.86 -4.24
C LYS A 30 6.26 -5.42 -5.44
N HIS A 31 5.05 -5.97 -5.50
CA HIS A 31 4.08 -5.53 -6.50
C HIS A 31 3.42 -4.24 -6.05
N LYS A 32 2.66 -3.64 -6.97
CA LYS A 32 2.00 -2.38 -6.67
C LYS A 32 1.12 -2.49 -5.43
N GLU A 33 0.33 -3.54 -5.36
CA GLU A 33 -0.58 -3.70 -4.23
C GLU A 33 0.18 -3.84 -2.92
N GLU A 34 1.27 -4.59 -2.96
CA GLU A 34 2.09 -4.74 -1.76
C GLU A 34 2.70 -3.42 -1.33
N LEU A 35 3.17 -2.66 -2.30
CA LEU A 35 3.72 -1.34 -2.00
C LEU A 35 2.66 -0.45 -1.37
N MET A 36 1.46 -0.47 -1.91
CA MET A 36 0.38 0.34 -1.38
C MET A 36 0.07 -0.06 0.07
N GLU A 37 0.01 -1.35 0.33
CA GLU A 37 -0.29 -1.81 1.68
C GLU A 37 0.81 -1.43 2.67
N GLU A 38 2.06 -1.57 2.26
CA GLU A 38 3.17 -1.22 3.13
C GLU A 38 3.16 0.27 3.44
N ILE A 39 2.94 1.09 2.43
CA ILE A 39 2.89 2.53 2.64
C ILE A 39 1.69 2.89 3.52
N ALA A 40 0.56 2.25 3.28
CA ALA A 40 -0.62 2.51 4.09
C ALA A 40 -0.37 2.17 5.55
N ASN A 41 0.32 1.05 5.79
CA ASN A 41 0.65 0.67 7.16
C ASN A 41 1.58 1.71 7.79
N ALA A 42 2.54 2.19 7.03
CA ALA A 42 3.50 3.16 7.54
C ALA A 42 2.82 4.48 7.88
N LEU A 43 1.82 4.86 7.09
CA LEU A 43 1.12 6.13 7.29
C LEU A 43 -0.17 5.96 8.08
N HIS A 44 -0.49 4.74 8.49
CA HIS A 44 -1.72 4.45 9.23
C HIS A 44 -2.96 4.79 8.40
N ILE A 45 -2.89 4.52 7.11
CA ILE A 45 -4.00 4.71 6.21
C ILE A 45 -4.83 3.43 6.20
N GLU A 46 -6.13 3.58 6.37
CA GLU A 46 -6.99 2.41 6.35
C GLU A 46 -7.28 1.99 4.91
N LYS A 47 -7.06 0.71 4.65
CA LYS A 47 -7.42 0.14 3.37
C LYS A 47 -8.93 -0.02 3.33
N PRO A 48 -9.61 0.49 2.31
CA PRO A 48 -11.05 0.31 2.22
C PRO A 48 -11.38 -1.16 2.02
N GLN A 49 -12.13 -1.71 2.94
CA GLN A 49 -12.52 -3.11 2.87
C GLN A 49 -13.84 -3.17 2.16
N SER A 50 -13.85 -3.72 1.10
CA SER A 50 -15.11 -3.93 0.53
C SER A 50 -15.64 -5.16 1.11
N GLU A 51 -15.95 -5.37 1.31
CA GLU A 51 -16.25 -6.32 1.68
C GLU A 51 -15.91 -7.28 2.12
N VAL A 52 -15.93 -7.61 2.44
CA VAL A 52 -15.41 -8.39 2.79
C VAL A 52 -15.94 -9.53 2.89
N LYS A 53 -15.90 -10.02 2.65
CA LYS A 53 -16.22 -10.94 2.56
C LYS A 53 -16.25 -11.75 3.38
N VAL A 54 -16.65 -12.16 3.58
CA VAL A 54 -16.60 -12.75 4.25
C VAL A 54 -16.94 -13.78 4.45
N ALA A 55 -17.04 -14.30 4.46
CA ALA A 55 -17.20 -15.27 4.52
C ALA A 55 -17.82 -16.11 4.92
N HIS A 56 -17.93 -16.22 4.99
CA HIS A 56 -18.33 -16.99 5.25
C HIS A 56 -18.70 -17.84 5.54
N ARG A 57 -18.94 -18.10 5.79
CA ARG A 57 -19.22 -18.91 6.04
C ARG A 57 -19.49 -19.41 6.06
#